data_1cca4b55c8b48493b8242d7a6b323f2f
#
_entry.id   1cca4b55c8b48493b8242d7a6b323f2f
#
_cell.length_a   1.000
_cell.length_b   1.000
_cell.length_c   1.000
_cell.angle_alpha   90.00
_cell.angle_beta   90.00
_cell.angle_gamma   90.00
#
_symmetry.space_group_name_H-M   'P 1'
#
loop_
_entity.id
_entity.type
_entity.pdbx_description
1 polymer ?
#
loop_
_entity_poly.entity_id
_entity_poly.type
_entity_poly.pdbx_seq_one_letter_code
_entity_poly.pdbx_strand_id
1 'polypeptide(L)'
;VNDRYGHDVGDRALMHFARLISTGIRQGDVAARSGGDEFMIYFPATSETDAWTVCTRLADTLSNQPLLLDGDQALDLRMSCGVADQRRGETLETVIKRADQALYAAKAAGRSRVLRAAA
;
A
#
# COMPACT_ATOMS: atom_id res chain seq x y z
N VAL A 1 21.16 -7.58 -10.08
CA VAL A 1 20.69 -6.24 -10.43
C VAL A 1 21.86 -5.28 -10.30
N ASN A 2 22.06 -4.47 -11.28
CA ASN A 2 23.02 -3.39 -11.23
C ASN A 2 22.55 -2.37 -10.18
N ASP A 3 23.34 -2.16 -9.15
CA ASP A 3 22.96 -1.30 -8.03
C ASP A 3 22.56 0.09 -8.48
N ARG A 4 23.25 0.63 -9.48
CA ARG A 4 22.96 1.95 -10.00
C ARG A 4 21.54 2.03 -10.59
N TYR A 5 21.16 1.03 -11.40
CA TYR A 5 19.82 0.95 -11.93
C TYR A 5 18.81 0.61 -10.83
N GLY A 6 19.20 -0.27 -9.91
CA GLY A 6 18.34 -0.67 -8.81
C GLY A 6 17.91 0.48 -7.92
N HIS A 7 18.85 1.33 -7.54
CA HIS A 7 18.55 2.49 -6.71
C HIS A 7 17.68 3.51 -7.44
N ASP A 8 18.03 3.85 -8.66
CA ASP A 8 17.29 4.86 -9.42
C ASP A 8 15.87 4.39 -9.70
N VAL A 9 15.70 3.17 -10.17
CA VAL A 9 14.38 2.60 -10.47
C VAL A 9 13.59 2.44 -9.17
N GLY A 10 14.23 2.00 -8.08
CA GLY A 10 13.57 1.87 -6.78
C GLY A 10 13.06 3.19 -6.26
N ASP A 11 13.86 4.25 -6.35
CA ASP A 11 13.44 5.58 -5.91
C ASP A 11 12.28 6.10 -6.75
N ARG A 12 12.32 5.90 -8.05
CA ARG A 12 11.24 6.31 -8.96
C ARG A 12 9.96 5.53 -8.66
N ALA A 13 10.07 4.24 -8.37
CA ALA A 13 8.94 3.40 -8.01
C ALA A 13 8.30 3.89 -6.70
N LEU A 14 9.12 4.22 -5.69
CA LEU A 14 8.61 4.74 -4.41
C LEU A 14 7.92 6.08 -4.60
N MET A 15 8.47 6.96 -5.41
CA MET A 15 7.87 8.27 -5.69
C MET A 15 6.55 8.10 -6.44
N HIS A 16 6.50 7.20 -7.40
CA HIS A 16 5.28 6.90 -8.14
C HIS A 16 4.19 6.38 -7.21
N PHE A 17 4.55 5.47 -6.33
CA PHE A 17 3.65 4.88 -5.34
C PHE A 17 3.13 5.94 -4.37
N ALA A 18 4.03 6.78 -3.85
CA ALA A 18 3.66 7.84 -2.92
C ALA A 18 2.70 8.85 -3.56
N ARG A 19 2.95 9.20 -4.81
CA ARG A 19 2.09 10.12 -5.55
C ARG A 19 0.70 9.52 -5.76
N LEU A 20 0.65 8.25 -6.10
CA LEU A 20 -0.59 7.54 -6.30
C LEU A 20 -1.41 7.50 -5.00
N ILE A 21 -0.77 7.21 -3.88
CA ILE A 21 -1.44 7.23 -2.58
C ILE A 21 -1.98 8.62 -2.28
N SER A 22 -1.15 9.66 -2.46
CA SER A 22 -1.54 11.05 -2.17
C SER A 22 -2.78 11.48 -2.94
N THR A 23 -2.91 11.05 -4.19
CA THR A 23 -4.05 11.43 -5.02
C THR A 23 -5.27 10.55 -4.79
N GLY A 24 -5.09 9.38 -4.19
CA GLY A 24 -6.16 8.40 -3.98
C GLY A 24 -6.83 8.45 -2.62
N ILE A 25 -6.31 9.24 -1.68
CA ILE A 25 -6.88 9.35 -0.33
C ILE A 25 -7.51 10.71 -0.15
N ARG A 26 -8.36 10.81 0.88
CA ARG A 26 -9.11 12.05 1.15
C ARG A 26 -8.31 12.99 2.04
N GLN A 27 -8.74 14.25 2.07
CA GLN A 27 -8.25 15.20 3.06
C GLN A 27 -8.62 14.68 4.46
N GLY A 28 -7.66 14.66 5.35
CA GLY A 28 -7.84 14.08 6.68
C GLY A 28 -7.26 12.68 6.81
N ASP A 29 -7.14 11.95 5.72
CA ASP A 29 -6.40 10.69 5.74
C ASP A 29 -4.90 11.01 5.81
N VAL A 30 -4.15 10.15 6.48
CA VAL A 30 -2.72 10.35 6.66
C VAL A 30 -1.96 9.16 6.13
N ALA A 31 -1.03 9.41 5.23
CA ALA A 31 -0.15 8.38 4.72
C ALA A 31 1.27 8.67 5.14
N ALA A 32 2.00 7.62 5.51
CA ALA A 32 3.38 7.73 5.92
C ALA A 32 4.15 6.50 5.43
N ARG A 33 5.41 6.70 5.11
CA ARG A 33 6.30 5.60 4.79
C ARG A 33 6.80 5.02 6.11
N SER A 34 6.47 3.76 6.38
CA SER A 34 6.83 3.12 7.64
C SER A 34 8.21 2.48 7.60
N GLY A 35 8.77 2.27 6.43
CA GLY A 35 10.11 1.73 6.28
C GLY A 35 10.28 1.09 4.90
N GLY A 36 11.50 1.06 4.37
CA GLY A 36 11.79 0.42 3.10
C GLY A 36 10.80 0.79 2.01
N ASP A 37 10.06 -0.19 1.54
CA ASP A 37 9.03 -0.05 0.53
C ASP A 37 7.62 -0.15 1.13
N GLU A 38 7.48 0.07 2.44
CA GLU A 38 6.20 -0.06 3.14
C GLU A 38 5.61 1.31 3.45
N PHE A 39 4.29 1.40 3.28
CA PHE A 39 3.52 2.59 3.60
C PHE A 39 2.39 2.22 4.56
N MET A 40 2.03 3.15 5.42
CA MET A 40 0.91 3.02 6.33
C MET A 40 -0.06 4.15 6.05
N ILE A 41 -1.35 3.84 5.98
CA ILE A 41 -2.39 4.84 5.77
C ILE A 41 -3.38 4.74 6.92
N TYR A 42 -3.64 5.88 7.54
CA TYR A 42 -4.67 5.98 8.56
C TYR A 42 -5.89 6.69 7.97
N PHE A 43 -7.04 6.03 8.04
CA PHE A 43 -8.32 6.55 7.54
C PHE A 43 -9.23 6.86 8.74
N PRO A 44 -9.31 8.14 9.18
CA PRO A 44 -10.17 8.49 10.29
C PRO A 44 -11.64 8.18 10.01
N ALA A 45 -12.36 7.68 11.02
CA ALA A 45 -13.80 7.42 10.97
C ALA A 45 -14.22 6.61 9.74
N THR A 46 -13.39 5.65 9.36
CA THR A 46 -13.61 4.83 8.16
C THR A 46 -13.69 3.36 8.57
N SER A 47 -14.70 2.68 8.06
CA SER A 47 -14.85 1.25 8.32
C SER A 47 -13.78 0.44 7.60
N GLU A 48 -13.58 -0.80 8.05
CA GLU A 48 -12.67 -1.72 7.37
C GLU A 48 -13.10 -1.94 5.92
N THR A 49 -14.40 -2.06 5.67
CA THR A 49 -14.92 -2.26 4.33
C THR A 49 -14.58 -1.09 3.42
N ASP A 50 -14.77 0.14 3.92
CA ASP A 50 -14.47 1.34 3.13
C ASP A 50 -12.98 1.50 2.91
N ALA A 51 -12.16 1.21 3.91
CA ALA A 51 -10.71 1.23 3.77
C ALA A 51 -10.23 0.18 2.76
N TRP A 52 -10.82 -1.01 2.82
CA TRP A 52 -10.52 -2.08 1.85
C TRP A 52 -10.85 -1.63 0.43
N THR A 53 -11.99 -0.96 0.25
CA THR A 53 -12.41 -0.45 -1.05
C THR A 53 -11.40 0.56 -1.60
N VAL A 54 -10.94 1.49 -0.74
CA VAL A 54 -9.93 2.47 -1.15
C VAL A 54 -8.63 1.78 -1.52
N CYS A 55 -8.17 0.83 -0.71
CA CYS A 55 -6.91 0.12 -0.98
C CYS A 55 -7.00 -0.72 -2.25
N THR A 56 -8.15 -1.34 -2.50
CA THR A 56 -8.37 -2.11 -3.73
C THR A 56 -8.31 -1.19 -4.94
N ARG A 57 -8.92 -0.01 -4.84
CA ARG A 57 -8.87 0.99 -5.90
C ARG A 57 -7.44 1.47 -6.15
N LEU A 58 -6.67 1.69 -5.09
CA LEU A 58 -5.27 2.06 -5.22
C LEU A 58 -4.47 0.97 -5.93
N ALA A 59 -4.70 -0.27 -5.56
CA ALA A 59 -4.03 -1.41 -6.20
C ALA A 59 -4.36 -1.51 -7.68
N ASP A 60 -5.63 -1.33 -8.03
CA ASP A 60 -6.08 -1.35 -9.42
C ASP A 60 -5.46 -0.19 -10.22
N THR A 61 -5.45 0.99 -9.64
CA THR A 61 -4.85 2.16 -10.29
C THR A 61 -3.36 1.92 -10.52
N LEU A 62 -2.66 1.37 -9.54
CA LEU A 62 -1.24 1.09 -9.67
C LEU A 62 -0.97 0.10 -10.81
N SER A 63 -1.78 -0.95 -10.91
CA SER A 63 -1.58 -1.96 -11.96
C SER A 63 -1.92 -1.42 -13.34
N ASN A 64 -2.76 -0.38 -13.43
CA ASN A 64 -3.15 0.24 -14.70
C ASN A 64 -2.28 1.43 -15.09
N GLN A 65 -1.35 1.84 -14.23
CA GLN A 65 -0.46 2.97 -14.47
C GLN A 65 0.99 2.55 -14.25
N PRO A 66 1.55 1.76 -15.16
CA PRO A 66 2.94 1.32 -15.00
C PRO A 66 3.90 2.50 -14.98
N LEU A 67 4.99 2.34 -14.27
CA LEU A 67 6.04 3.35 -14.21
C LEU A 67 6.80 3.33 -15.53
N LEU A 68 6.81 4.46 -16.22
CA LEU A 68 7.55 4.58 -17.48
C LEU A 68 9.03 4.82 -17.19
N LEU A 69 9.85 3.98 -17.79
CA LEU A 69 11.29 4.09 -17.72
C LEU A 69 11.81 4.69 -19.02
N ASP A 70 13.10 4.90 -19.07
CA ASP A 70 13.73 5.46 -20.26
C ASP A 70 13.54 4.54 -21.47
N GLY A 71 13.32 5.13 -22.64
CA GLY A 71 13.01 4.40 -23.85
C GLY A 71 11.54 3.96 -23.84
N ASP A 72 11.28 2.80 -24.40
CA ASP A 72 9.92 2.26 -24.49
C ASP A 72 9.61 1.29 -23.35
N GLN A 73 10.43 1.29 -22.31
CA GLN A 73 10.27 0.34 -21.21
C GLN A 73 9.26 0.85 -20.19
N ALA A 74 8.49 -0.07 -19.65
CA ALA A 74 7.56 0.22 -18.55
C ALA A 74 7.75 -0.83 -17.47
N LEU A 75 7.71 -0.38 -16.21
CA LEU A 75 7.79 -1.24 -15.05
C LEU A 75 6.40 -1.43 -14.48
N ASP A 76 5.95 -2.67 -14.45
CA ASP A 76 4.65 -3.03 -13.89
C ASP A 76 4.79 -3.14 -12.37
N LEU A 77 4.15 -2.24 -11.65
CA LEU A 77 4.21 -2.20 -10.20
C LEU A 77 2.95 -2.82 -9.61
N ARG A 78 3.14 -3.57 -8.54
CA ARG A 78 2.05 -4.22 -7.80
C ARG A 78 2.19 -3.92 -6.34
N MET A 79 1.07 -3.93 -5.63
CA MET A 79 1.08 -3.73 -4.19
C MET A 79 0.38 -4.88 -3.47
N SER A 80 0.90 -5.18 -2.30
CA SER A 80 0.21 -6.02 -1.33
C SER A 80 -0.24 -5.14 -0.19
N CYS A 81 -1.39 -5.43 0.40
CA CYS A 81 -1.95 -4.59 1.43
C CYS A 81 -2.67 -5.41 2.49
N GLY A 82 -2.51 -5.01 3.73
CA GLY A 82 -3.28 -5.54 4.84
C GLY A 82 -4.14 -4.42 5.41
N VAL A 83 -5.41 -4.71 5.67
CA VAL A 83 -6.39 -3.72 6.13
C VAL A 83 -6.98 -4.20 7.45
N ALA A 84 -7.03 -3.30 8.43
CA ALA A 84 -7.66 -3.56 9.72
C ALA A 84 -8.33 -2.28 10.21
N ASP A 85 -9.44 -2.43 10.94
CA ASP A 85 -10.07 -1.30 11.61
C ASP A 85 -9.82 -1.37 13.11
N GLN A 86 -9.93 -0.23 13.75
CA GLN A 86 -9.80 -0.14 15.20
C GLN A 86 -11.13 -0.55 15.83
N ARG A 87 -11.09 -1.59 16.62
CA ARG A 87 -12.25 -2.06 17.35
C ARG A 87 -12.28 -1.39 18.73
N ARG A 88 -13.48 -1.40 19.31
CA ARG A 88 -13.69 -0.82 20.61
C ARG A 88 -12.73 -1.41 21.62
N GLY A 89 -12.00 -0.55 22.33
CA GLY A 89 -11.04 -0.97 23.34
C GLY A 89 -9.66 -1.33 22.82
N GLU A 90 -9.47 -1.36 21.51
CA GLU A 90 -8.16 -1.64 20.95
C GLU A 90 -7.26 -0.41 20.94
N THR A 91 -5.97 -0.64 21.18
CA THR A 91 -4.98 0.39 20.96
C THR A 91 -4.63 0.45 19.47
N LEU A 92 -4.08 1.58 19.05
CA LEU A 92 -3.59 1.73 17.68
C LEU A 92 -2.51 0.68 17.37
N GLU A 93 -1.65 0.39 18.34
CA GLU A 93 -0.61 -0.61 18.21
C GLU A 93 -1.19 -1.98 17.85
N THR A 94 -2.28 -2.38 18.50
CA THR A 94 -2.95 -3.65 18.21
C THR A 94 -3.54 -3.67 16.80
N VAL A 95 -4.13 -2.56 16.37
CA VAL A 95 -4.69 -2.45 15.01
C VAL A 95 -3.59 -2.59 13.97
N ILE A 96 -2.48 -1.90 14.18
CA ILE A 96 -1.33 -1.98 13.27
C ILE A 96 -0.82 -3.41 13.17
N LYS A 97 -0.75 -4.10 14.31
CA LYS A 97 -0.30 -5.50 14.33
C LYS A 97 -1.21 -6.40 13.51
N ARG A 98 -2.54 -6.21 13.60
CA ARG A 98 -3.48 -6.98 12.81
C ARG A 98 -3.36 -6.67 11.30
N ALA A 99 -3.15 -5.41 10.97
CA ALA A 99 -2.93 -5.03 9.57
C ALA A 99 -1.64 -5.64 9.03
N ASP A 100 -0.59 -5.66 9.85
CA ASP A 100 0.68 -6.28 9.46
C ASP A 100 0.53 -7.78 9.24
N GLN A 101 -0.27 -8.46 10.06
CA GLN A 101 -0.53 -9.89 9.87
C GLN A 101 -1.27 -10.14 8.56
N ALA A 102 -2.23 -9.29 8.23
CA ALA A 102 -2.94 -9.37 6.96
C ALA A 102 -2.01 -9.10 5.77
N LEU A 103 -1.10 -8.14 5.91
CA LEU A 103 -0.10 -7.85 4.89
C LEU A 103 0.83 -9.04 4.68
N TYR A 104 1.28 -9.66 5.75
CA TYR A 104 2.10 -10.86 5.67
C TYR A 104 1.37 -11.97 4.93
N ALA A 105 0.08 -12.16 5.26
CA ALA A 105 -0.75 -13.15 4.58
C ALA A 105 -0.91 -12.84 3.10
N ALA A 106 -1.05 -11.57 2.73
CA ALA A 106 -1.14 -11.17 1.34
C ALA A 106 0.15 -11.51 0.59
N LYS A 107 1.30 -11.24 1.19
CA LYS A 107 2.59 -11.57 0.59
C LYS A 107 2.79 -13.07 0.48
N ALA A 108 2.40 -13.83 1.50
CA ALA A 108 2.53 -15.29 1.50
C ALA A 108 1.58 -15.95 0.49
N ALA A 109 0.43 -15.33 0.21
CA ALA A 109 -0.57 -15.86 -0.73
C ALA A 109 -0.25 -15.54 -2.18
N GLY A 110 0.90 -14.96 -2.49
CA GLY A 110 1.32 -14.68 -3.86
C GLY A 110 1.45 -13.21 -4.18
N ARG A 111 1.34 -12.33 -3.19
CA ARG A 111 1.47 -10.88 -3.34
C ARG A 111 0.35 -10.29 -4.20
N SER A 112 0.43 -9.01 -4.48
CA SER A 112 -0.53 -8.27 -5.34
C SER A 112 -1.98 -8.46 -4.89
N ARG A 113 -2.22 -8.39 -3.58
CA ARG A 113 -3.53 -8.64 -2.98
C ARG A 113 -3.79 -7.64 -1.87
N VAL A 114 -5.07 -7.35 -1.68
CA VAL A 114 -5.54 -6.58 -0.54
C VAL A 114 -6.35 -7.53 0.34
N LEU A 115 -5.85 -7.81 1.53
CA LEU A 115 -6.50 -8.72 2.47
C LEU A 115 -6.94 -7.96 3.72
N ARG A 116 -8.05 -8.40 4.28
CA ARG A 116 -8.55 -7.89 5.54
C ARG A 116 -7.96 -8.69 6.70
N ALA A 117 -7.84 -8.04 7.84
CA ALA A 117 -7.42 -8.71 9.05
C ALA A 117 -8.48 -9.74 9.45
N ALA A 118 -8.01 -10.85 10.03
CA ALA A 118 -8.90 -11.87 10.55
C ALA A 118 -9.77 -11.30 11.67
N ALA A 119 -10.98 -11.79 11.77
CA ALA A 119 -11.93 -11.35 12.78
C ALA A 119 -11.49 -11.71 14.21
#